data_ebc98ce8a92aa1ba6512b3a43883bc5b
#
_entry.id   ebc98ce8a92aa1ba6512b3a43883bc5b
#
_cell.length_a   1.000
_cell.length_b   1.000
_cell.length_c   1.000
_cell.angle_alpha   90.00
_cell.angle_beta   90.00
_cell.angle_gamma   90.00
#
_symmetry.space_group_name_H-M   'P 1'
#
loop_
_entity.id
_entity.type
_entity.pdbx_description
1 polymer ?
#
loop_
_entity_poly.entity_id
_entity_poly.type
_entity_poly.pdbx_seq_one_letter_code
_entity_poly.pdbx_strand_id
1 'polypeptide(L)'
;MENPRLLLTGFLPFSNHPENISMLVVEELQARGLPGIDIEPIILTVDEGGSSLPSIIINEGSEFSAILHLGYSPSSNSINIEIIGRNEYEMKTHDNSGRLIESGRIVQNAPSEIYANLPIAAIKNVVDESPLVDLSWDAGGFVCNETYFRTLLSISTSLHSETPVLFLHLPDRGIMPLEDQLQVVVEISRILCGIV
;
A
#
# COMPACT_ATOMS: atom_id res chain seq x y z
N MET A 1 2.60 -26.37 8.57
CA MET A 1 1.81 -25.13 8.71
C MET A 1 1.77 -24.51 7.33
N GLU A 2 0.66 -23.96 6.91
CA GLU A 2 0.58 -23.22 5.65
C GLU A 2 1.33 -21.89 5.81
N ASN A 3 1.90 -21.41 4.71
CA ASN A 3 2.54 -20.11 4.69
C ASN A 3 1.51 -19.00 4.88
N PRO A 4 1.85 -17.87 5.53
CA PRO A 4 0.98 -16.70 5.55
C PRO A 4 0.79 -16.16 4.12
N ARG A 5 -0.47 -15.77 3.81
CA ARG A 5 -0.83 -15.16 2.52
C ARG A 5 -0.71 -13.63 2.61
N LEU A 6 0.09 -13.06 1.75
CA LEU A 6 0.29 -11.62 1.62
C LEU A 6 -0.39 -11.10 0.35
N LEU A 7 -1.41 -10.25 0.51
CA LEU A 7 -1.87 -9.43 -0.62
C LEU A 7 -0.85 -8.29 -0.85
N LEU A 8 -0.17 -8.34 -1.98
CA LEU A 8 0.82 -7.32 -2.37
C LEU A 8 0.33 -6.57 -3.60
N THR A 9 0.10 -5.27 -3.50
CA THR A 9 -0.39 -4.48 -4.63
C THR A 9 0.57 -3.39 -5.05
N GLY A 10 0.61 -3.10 -6.35
CA GLY A 10 1.26 -1.94 -6.95
C GLY A 10 0.31 -1.31 -7.98
N PHE A 11 0.74 -0.25 -8.63
CA PHE A 11 -0.10 0.49 -9.59
C PHE A 11 0.55 0.54 -10.97
N LEU A 12 -0.31 0.52 -12.00
CA LEU A 12 0.07 0.83 -13.37
C LEU A 12 0.69 2.24 -13.48
N PRO A 13 1.46 2.51 -14.54
CA PRO A 13 1.90 3.86 -14.89
C PRO A 13 0.73 4.85 -14.99
N PHE A 14 0.96 6.10 -14.59
CA PHE A 14 -0.05 7.15 -14.61
C PHE A 14 0.52 8.51 -15.00
N SER A 15 -0.33 9.41 -15.47
CA SER A 15 0.07 10.75 -15.90
C SER A 15 1.23 10.70 -16.91
N ASN A 16 2.27 11.47 -16.69
CA ASN A 16 3.46 11.53 -17.55
C ASN A 16 4.60 10.59 -17.09
N HIS A 17 4.34 9.69 -16.13
CA HIS A 17 5.31 8.71 -15.66
C HIS A 17 5.19 7.45 -16.50
N PRO A 18 6.18 7.13 -17.37
CA PRO A 18 6.12 5.95 -18.24
C PRO A 18 6.31 4.63 -17.48
N GLU A 19 6.82 4.72 -16.26
CA GLU A 19 7.03 3.61 -15.34
C GLU A 19 6.43 3.94 -13.98
N ASN A 20 6.06 2.90 -13.23
CA ASN A 20 5.64 3.00 -11.85
C ASN A 20 6.49 2.03 -11.02
N ILE A 21 7.29 2.57 -10.12
CA ILE A 21 8.20 1.76 -9.29
C ILE A 21 7.46 0.72 -8.46
N SER A 22 6.23 1.02 -8.01
CA SER A 22 5.44 0.07 -7.23
C SER A 22 5.05 -1.17 -8.05
N MET A 23 4.75 -1.02 -9.34
CA MET A 23 4.54 -2.14 -10.26
C MET A 23 5.81 -2.99 -10.39
N LEU A 24 6.96 -2.34 -10.63
CA LEU A 24 8.23 -3.05 -10.81
C LEU A 24 8.63 -3.87 -9.57
N VAL A 25 8.40 -3.32 -8.37
CA VAL A 25 8.66 -4.04 -7.11
C VAL A 25 7.75 -5.26 -6.97
N VAL A 26 6.45 -5.13 -7.27
CA VAL A 26 5.51 -6.25 -7.21
C VAL A 26 5.88 -7.35 -8.21
N GLU A 27 6.18 -6.99 -9.46
CA GLU A 27 6.58 -7.93 -10.52
C GLU A 27 7.87 -8.67 -10.15
N GLU A 28 8.85 -7.96 -9.59
CA GLU A 28 10.11 -8.56 -9.17
C GLU A 28 9.94 -9.52 -7.99
N LEU A 29 9.13 -9.16 -6.99
CA LEU A 29 8.81 -10.04 -5.86
C LEU A 29 7.97 -11.23 -6.29
N GLN A 30 7.06 -11.07 -7.25
CA GLN A 30 6.34 -12.19 -7.85
C GLN A 30 7.28 -13.16 -8.55
N ALA A 31 8.28 -12.66 -9.28
CA ALA A 31 9.24 -13.49 -10.00
C ALA A 31 10.23 -14.21 -9.07
N ARG A 32 10.74 -13.53 -8.05
CA ARG A 32 11.72 -14.09 -7.08
C ARG A 32 11.05 -14.96 -6.02
N GLY A 33 9.79 -14.69 -5.67
CA GLY A 33 9.11 -15.23 -4.50
C GLY A 33 9.63 -14.66 -3.18
N LEU A 34 8.89 -14.90 -2.11
CA LEU A 34 9.31 -14.61 -0.72
C LEU A 34 9.32 -15.92 0.07
N PRO A 35 10.49 -16.45 0.47
CA PRO A 35 10.57 -17.69 1.22
C PRO A 35 9.71 -17.64 2.50
N GLY A 36 8.77 -18.55 2.62
CA GLY A 36 7.86 -18.66 3.77
C GLY A 36 6.62 -17.76 3.71
N ILE A 37 6.39 -17.04 2.60
CA ILE A 37 5.21 -16.20 2.39
C ILE A 37 4.62 -16.52 1.01
N ASP A 38 3.32 -16.77 0.96
CA ASP A 38 2.57 -16.91 -0.28
C ASP A 38 2.07 -15.54 -0.72
N ILE A 39 2.70 -14.98 -1.77
CA ILE A 39 2.34 -13.67 -2.31
C ILE A 39 1.14 -13.82 -3.25
N GLU A 40 0.13 -12.99 -3.06
CA GLU A 40 -0.93 -12.73 -4.03
C GLU A 40 -0.73 -11.33 -4.63
N PRO A 41 -0.06 -11.22 -5.79
CA PRO A 41 0.30 -9.96 -6.39
C PRO A 41 -0.84 -9.41 -7.24
N ILE A 42 -1.14 -8.11 -7.11
CA ILE A 42 -2.13 -7.42 -7.94
C ILE A 42 -1.56 -6.08 -8.42
N ILE A 43 -1.57 -5.85 -9.73
CA ILE A 43 -1.28 -4.53 -10.30
C ILE A 43 -2.61 -3.81 -10.54
N LEU A 44 -2.83 -2.75 -9.78
CA LEU A 44 -4.05 -1.95 -9.80
C LEU A 44 -4.02 -0.91 -10.92
N THR A 45 -5.15 -0.66 -11.54
CA THR A 45 -5.32 0.52 -12.39
C THR A 45 -5.36 1.80 -11.54
N VAL A 46 -4.88 2.92 -12.09
CA VAL A 46 -4.88 4.21 -11.37
C VAL A 46 -6.21 4.90 -11.64
N ASP A 47 -7.29 4.35 -11.07
CA ASP A 47 -8.67 4.80 -11.17
C ASP A 47 -9.53 4.23 -10.03
N GLU A 48 -10.84 4.51 -10.05
CA GLU A 48 -11.77 4.03 -9.02
C GLU A 48 -11.88 2.49 -9.00
N GLY A 49 -11.80 1.85 -10.16
CA GLY A 49 -11.87 0.38 -10.27
C GLY A 49 -10.68 -0.26 -9.56
N GLY A 50 -9.47 0.21 -9.85
CA GLY A 50 -8.26 -0.29 -9.20
C GLY A 50 -8.24 0.02 -7.71
N SER A 51 -8.58 1.26 -7.30
CA SER A 51 -8.57 1.63 -5.88
C SER A 51 -9.58 0.85 -5.04
N SER A 52 -10.67 0.41 -5.63
CA SER A 52 -11.73 -0.34 -4.93
C SER A 52 -11.46 -1.84 -4.89
N LEU A 53 -10.65 -2.40 -5.80
CA LEU A 53 -10.47 -3.83 -5.98
C LEU A 53 -10.02 -4.57 -4.70
N PRO A 54 -9.03 -4.12 -3.91
CA PRO A 54 -8.65 -4.81 -2.68
C PRO A 54 -9.80 -4.92 -1.68
N SER A 55 -10.55 -3.84 -1.49
CA SER A 55 -11.70 -3.82 -0.58
C SER A 55 -12.84 -4.74 -1.07
N ILE A 56 -13.05 -4.86 -2.37
CA ILE A 56 -14.04 -5.77 -2.96
C ILE A 56 -13.64 -7.23 -2.67
N ILE A 57 -12.39 -7.61 -2.94
CA ILE A 57 -11.86 -8.97 -2.71
C ILE A 57 -12.02 -9.37 -1.22
N ILE A 58 -11.72 -8.46 -0.29
CA ILE A 58 -11.88 -8.67 1.14
C ILE A 58 -13.37 -8.87 1.50
N ASN A 59 -14.24 -8.01 0.99
CA ASN A 59 -15.68 -8.06 1.27
C ASN A 59 -16.35 -9.30 0.64
N GLU A 60 -15.77 -9.89 -0.40
CA GLU A 60 -16.20 -11.16 -1.01
C GLU A 60 -15.69 -12.38 -0.22
N GLY A 61 -14.94 -12.18 0.86
CA GLY A 61 -14.54 -13.22 1.79
C GLY A 61 -13.12 -13.77 1.58
N SER A 62 -12.28 -13.11 0.77
CA SER A 62 -10.87 -13.48 0.69
C SER A 62 -10.15 -13.12 2.00
N GLU A 63 -9.36 -14.07 2.51
CA GLU A 63 -8.62 -13.93 3.77
C GLU A 63 -7.13 -13.80 3.47
N PHE A 64 -6.49 -12.83 4.13
CA PHE A 64 -5.05 -12.58 4.06
C PHE A 64 -4.46 -12.51 5.46
N SER A 65 -3.22 -12.98 5.60
CA SER A 65 -2.44 -12.82 6.83
C SER A 65 -1.93 -11.39 6.99
N ALA A 66 -1.69 -10.71 5.86
CA ALA A 66 -1.28 -9.31 5.80
C ALA A 66 -1.64 -8.70 4.44
N ILE A 67 -1.75 -7.38 4.39
CA ILE A 67 -1.99 -6.62 3.15
C ILE A 67 -0.96 -5.49 3.08
N LEU A 68 -0.22 -5.44 1.98
CA LEU A 68 0.78 -4.41 1.71
C LEU A 68 0.50 -3.76 0.36
N HIS A 69 0.17 -2.49 0.40
CA HIS A 69 0.02 -1.64 -0.78
C HIS A 69 1.31 -0.87 -1.04
N LEU A 70 1.73 -0.82 -2.30
CA LEU A 70 2.85 -0.02 -2.75
C LEU A 70 2.36 1.06 -3.70
N GLY A 71 2.78 2.30 -3.50
CA GLY A 71 2.51 3.42 -4.39
C GLY A 71 3.79 4.13 -4.79
N TYR A 72 3.71 5.01 -5.80
CA TYR A 72 4.84 5.80 -6.27
C TYR A 72 4.71 7.25 -5.82
N SER A 73 5.74 7.76 -5.14
CA SER A 73 5.86 9.17 -4.76
C SER A 73 7.13 9.76 -5.37
N PRO A 74 7.06 10.37 -6.57
CA PRO A 74 8.24 10.87 -7.29
C PRO A 74 8.98 12.01 -6.58
N SER A 75 8.33 12.67 -5.62
CA SER A 75 8.91 13.75 -4.81
C SER A 75 9.55 13.29 -3.51
N SER A 76 9.40 12.01 -3.14
CA SER A 76 9.99 11.48 -1.91
C SER A 76 11.46 11.12 -2.12
N ASN A 77 12.26 11.30 -1.05
CA ASN A 77 13.67 10.87 -0.99
C ASN A 77 13.85 9.56 -0.19
N SER A 78 12.80 9.07 0.43
CA SER A 78 12.75 7.87 1.26
C SER A 78 11.49 7.06 0.98
N ILE A 79 11.44 5.83 1.48
CA ILE A 79 10.20 5.05 1.54
C ILE A 79 9.36 5.59 2.68
N ASN A 80 8.14 6.05 2.39
CA ASN A 80 7.23 6.53 3.41
C ASN A 80 6.27 5.43 3.83
N ILE A 81 6.28 5.11 5.13
CA ILE A 81 5.31 4.22 5.77
C ILE A 81 4.10 5.05 6.17
N GLU A 82 2.99 4.88 5.49
CA GLU A 82 1.77 5.63 5.74
C GLU A 82 1.02 5.07 6.95
N ILE A 83 0.86 5.88 7.98
CA ILE A 83 0.24 5.46 9.25
C ILE A 83 -1.28 5.64 9.24
N ILE A 84 -1.80 6.53 8.40
CA ILE A 84 -3.21 6.91 8.36
C ILE A 84 -3.75 6.85 6.94
N GLY A 85 -4.90 6.19 6.76
CA GLY A 85 -5.77 6.37 5.59
C GLY A 85 -6.83 7.41 5.91
N ARG A 86 -6.97 8.45 5.07
CA ARG A 86 -7.94 9.53 5.24
C ARG A 86 -9.16 9.33 4.36
N ASN A 87 -10.34 9.59 4.91
CA ASN A 87 -11.60 9.53 4.18
C ASN A 87 -11.84 10.81 3.36
N GLU A 88 -10.88 11.16 2.51
CA GLU A 88 -10.96 12.39 1.73
C GLU A 88 -10.32 12.23 0.35
N TYR A 89 -10.89 12.93 -0.62
CA TYR A 89 -10.27 13.22 -1.91
C TYR A 89 -9.67 14.63 -1.89
N GLU A 90 -8.50 14.77 -2.48
CA GLU A 90 -7.85 16.03 -2.82
C GLU A 90 -7.05 15.82 -4.12
N MET A 91 -7.77 15.46 -5.19
CA MET A 91 -7.14 15.16 -6.47
C MET A 91 -6.70 16.45 -7.16
N LYS A 92 -5.41 16.55 -7.51
CA LYS A 92 -4.83 17.69 -8.24
C LYS A 92 -4.65 17.41 -9.73
N THR A 93 -4.88 16.17 -10.13
CA THR A 93 -4.75 15.69 -11.52
C THR A 93 -5.78 14.62 -11.78
N HIS A 94 -6.11 14.40 -13.06
CA HIS A 94 -7.01 13.33 -13.45
C HIS A 94 -6.36 11.96 -13.20
N ASP A 95 -7.17 10.99 -12.82
CA ASP A 95 -6.77 9.59 -12.85
C ASP A 95 -6.77 9.04 -14.30
N ASN A 96 -6.41 7.77 -14.48
CA ASN A 96 -6.33 7.18 -15.81
C ASN A 96 -7.69 6.99 -16.50
N SER A 97 -8.80 7.08 -15.76
CA SER A 97 -10.16 7.09 -16.31
C SER A 97 -10.67 8.49 -16.63
N GLY A 98 -9.90 9.53 -16.32
CA GLY A 98 -10.28 10.93 -16.50
C GLY A 98 -11.09 11.52 -15.34
N ARG A 99 -11.18 10.81 -14.21
CA ARG A 99 -11.87 11.30 -13.00
C ARG A 99 -11.00 12.33 -12.28
N LEU A 100 -11.60 13.43 -11.84
CA LEU A 100 -10.99 14.47 -11.00
C LEU A 100 -11.98 14.85 -9.89
N ILE A 101 -11.60 14.58 -8.65
CA ILE A 101 -12.38 14.94 -7.46
C ILE A 101 -11.51 15.85 -6.61
N GLU A 102 -11.74 17.16 -6.71
CA GLU A 102 -10.92 18.18 -6.03
C GLU A 102 -11.07 18.12 -4.50
N SER A 103 -12.27 17.73 -4.03
CA SER A 103 -12.53 17.53 -2.60
C SER A 103 -13.76 16.65 -2.39
N GLY A 104 -13.79 15.92 -1.29
CA GLY A 104 -14.94 15.09 -0.92
C GLY A 104 -14.57 13.91 -0.05
N ARG A 105 -15.56 13.16 0.40
CA ARG A 105 -15.34 11.92 1.16
C ARG A 105 -15.27 10.73 0.22
N ILE A 106 -14.34 9.80 0.50
CA ILE A 106 -14.22 8.53 -0.23
C ILE A 106 -15.43 7.64 0.06
N VAL A 107 -15.81 7.51 1.33
CA VAL A 107 -16.97 6.73 1.77
C VAL A 107 -17.84 7.59 2.68
N GLN A 108 -19.11 7.78 2.29
CA GLN A 108 -20.08 8.51 3.12
C GLN A 108 -20.33 7.77 4.43
N ASN A 109 -20.52 8.51 5.53
CA ASN A 109 -20.81 7.98 6.86
C ASN A 109 -19.71 7.07 7.48
N ALA A 110 -18.54 6.97 6.87
CA ALA A 110 -17.36 6.31 7.46
C ALA A 110 -16.55 7.30 8.33
N PRO A 111 -15.64 6.83 9.20
CA PRO A 111 -14.72 7.70 9.96
C PRO A 111 -13.95 8.67 9.06
N SER A 112 -13.46 9.78 9.61
CA SER A 112 -12.62 10.73 8.86
C SER A 112 -11.23 10.15 8.55
N GLU A 113 -10.75 9.27 9.38
CA GLU A 113 -9.45 8.61 9.23
C GLU A 113 -9.46 7.24 9.91
N ILE A 114 -8.61 6.34 9.45
CA ILE A 114 -8.37 5.03 10.04
C ILE A 114 -6.86 4.82 10.12
N TYR A 115 -6.40 4.45 11.32
CA TYR A 115 -4.98 4.15 11.56
C TYR A 115 -4.65 2.74 11.06
N ALA A 116 -3.44 2.59 10.54
CA ALA A 116 -2.90 1.29 10.21
C ALA A 116 -2.86 0.39 11.46
N ASN A 117 -3.32 -0.85 11.31
CA ASN A 117 -3.16 -1.88 12.34
C ASN A 117 -1.80 -2.55 12.14
N LEU A 118 -0.81 -2.16 12.92
CA LEU A 118 0.59 -2.52 12.70
C LEU A 118 1.26 -3.06 13.96
N PRO A 119 2.24 -3.97 13.82
CA PRO A 119 3.19 -4.31 14.86
C PRO A 119 4.17 -3.14 15.10
N ILE A 120 3.69 -2.07 15.73
CA ILE A 120 4.36 -0.76 15.82
C ILE A 120 5.81 -0.86 16.30
N ALA A 121 6.10 -1.74 17.27
CA ALA A 121 7.47 -1.88 17.79
C ALA A 121 8.45 -2.39 16.70
N ALA A 122 8.01 -3.36 15.87
CA ALA A 122 8.85 -3.89 14.80
C ALA A 122 9.01 -2.88 13.66
N ILE A 123 7.94 -2.19 13.29
CA ILE A 123 7.99 -1.11 12.28
C ILE A 123 8.90 0.03 12.74
N LYS A 124 8.84 0.40 14.02
CA LYS A 124 9.71 1.43 14.56
C LYS A 124 11.20 1.05 14.47
N ASN A 125 11.55 -0.22 14.71
CA ASN A 125 12.93 -0.68 14.55
C ASN A 125 13.43 -0.48 13.11
N VAL A 126 12.61 -0.81 12.09
CA VAL A 126 12.97 -0.57 10.68
C VAL A 126 13.26 0.91 10.41
N VAL A 127 12.42 1.81 10.95
CA VAL A 127 12.62 3.26 10.77
C VAL A 127 13.86 3.75 11.52
N ASP A 128 14.08 3.27 12.75
CA ASP A 128 15.22 3.71 13.58
C ASP A 128 16.57 3.19 13.03
N GLU A 129 16.57 2.04 12.32
CA GLU A 129 17.77 1.39 11.78
C GLU A 129 18.06 1.76 10.32
N SER A 130 17.08 2.28 9.58
CA SER A 130 17.23 2.59 8.16
C SER A 130 17.01 4.06 7.85
N PRO A 131 18.01 4.79 7.35
CA PRO A 131 17.85 6.16 6.86
C PRO A 131 17.04 6.25 5.56
N LEU A 132 16.65 5.10 5.01
CA LEU A 132 15.89 4.99 3.76
C LEU A 132 14.38 4.98 4.01
N VAL A 133 13.93 4.99 5.27
CA VAL A 133 12.52 4.81 5.65
C VAL A 133 12.08 5.90 6.62
N ASP A 134 10.93 6.50 6.34
CA ASP A 134 10.30 7.51 7.20
C ASP A 134 8.85 7.14 7.50
N LEU A 135 8.33 7.60 8.64
CA LEU A 135 6.90 7.55 8.94
C LEU A 135 6.19 8.74 8.27
N SER A 136 5.03 8.48 7.70
CA SER A 136 4.16 9.49 7.10
C SER A 136 2.74 9.40 7.67
N TRP A 137 2.12 10.55 7.85
CA TRP A 137 0.71 10.69 8.27
C TRP A 137 -0.16 11.28 7.18
N ASP A 138 0.29 11.19 5.93
CA ASP A 138 -0.42 11.77 4.79
C ASP A 138 -0.14 11.01 3.49
N ALA A 139 -0.96 10.02 3.21
CA ALA A 139 -0.93 9.28 1.94
C ALA A 139 -1.44 10.09 0.73
N GLY A 140 -1.68 11.40 0.92
CA GLY A 140 -2.25 12.29 -0.07
C GLY A 140 -3.76 12.15 -0.22
N GLY A 141 -4.33 12.75 -1.26
CA GLY A 141 -5.77 12.73 -1.56
C GLY A 141 -6.10 12.11 -2.93
N PHE A 142 -5.21 11.26 -3.45
CA PHE A 142 -5.33 10.61 -4.76
C PHE A 142 -5.68 9.11 -4.62
N VAL A 143 -5.57 8.35 -5.68
CA VAL A 143 -5.91 6.91 -5.76
C VAL A 143 -5.19 6.06 -4.71
N CYS A 144 -3.96 6.43 -4.31
CA CYS A 144 -3.21 5.73 -3.27
C CYS A 144 -3.95 5.77 -1.92
N ASN A 145 -4.33 6.97 -1.47
CA ASN A 145 -5.10 7.13 -0.25
C ASN A 145 -6.49 6.50 -0.35
N GLU A 146 -7.14 6.59 -1.52
CA GLU A 146 -8.43 5.93 -1.75
C GLU A 146 -8.33 4.41 -1.56
N THR A 147 -7.33 3.77 -2.17
CA THR A 147 -7.07 2.33 -2.00
C THR A 147 -6.83 1.98 -0.55
N TYR A 148 -5.95 2.73 0.11
CA TYR A 148 -5.57 2.49 1.49
C TYR A 148 -6.75 2.65 2.45
N PHE A 149 -7.48 3.76 2.35
CA PHE A 149 -8.65 4.00 3.21
C PHE A 149 -9.73 2.93 3.04
N ARG A 150 -10.08 2.57 1.79
CA ARG A 150 -11.08 1.53 1.51
C ARG A 150 -10.68 0.17 2.07
N THR A 151 -9.40 -0.19 1.95
CA THR A 151 -8.88 -1.46 2.49
C THR A 151 -8.93 -1.46 4.02
N LEU A 152 -8.43 -0.41 4.67
CA LEU A 152 -8.49 -0.26 6.13
C LEU A 152 -9.93 -0.33 6.65
N LEU A 153 -10.87 0.35 5.97
CA LEU A 153 -12.29 0.31 6.34
C LEU A 153 -12.86 -1.11 6.24
N SER A 154 -12.60 -1.81 5.13
CA SER A 154 -13.08 -3.18 4.93
C SER A 154 -12.53 -4.13 5.98
N ILE A 155 -11.23 -4.06 6.29
CA ILE A 155 -10.62 -4.88 7.35
C ILE A 155 -11.20 -4.54 8.71
N SER A 156 -11.33 -3.25 9.07
CA SER A 156 -11.84 -2.84 10.39
C SER A 156 -13.28 -3.28 10.67
N THR A 157 -14.05 -3.57 9.62
CA THR A 157 -15.45 -4.02 9.70
C THR A 157 -15.61 -5.53 9.43
N SER A 158 -14.54 -6.23 9.10
CA SER A 158 -14.53 -7.67 8.82
C SER A 158 -14.37 -8.51 10.09
N LEU A 159 -14.53 -9.84 9.94
CA LEU A 159 -14.19 -10.81 11.00
C LEU A 159 -12.68 -10.93 11.24
N HIS A 160 -11.88 -10.41 10.34
CA HIS A 160 -10.40 -10.44 10.36
C HIS A 160 -9.83 -9.05 10.66
N SER A 161 -10.44 -8.31 11.58
CA SER A 161 -10.07 -6.93 11.94
C SER A 161 -8.62 -6.77 12.43
N GLU A 162 -7.98 -7.87 12.83
CA GLU A 162 -6.58 -7.91 13.28
C GLU A 162 -5.58 -8.04 12.12
N THR A 163 -6.04 -8.28 10.86
CA THR A 163 -5.13 -8.36 9.71
C THR A 163 -4.39 -7.04 9.52
N PRO A 164 -3.04 -7.05 9.57
CA PRO A 164 -2.28 -5.83 9.35
C PRO A 164 -2.41 -5.34 7.91
N VAL A 165 -2.65 -4.05 7.76
CA VAL A 165 -2.74 -3.35 6.48
C VAL A 165 -1.78 -2.18 6.49
N LEU A 166 -0.91 -2.10 5.48
CA LEU A 166 0.06 -1.03 5.35
C LEU A 166 0.11 -0.50 3.93
N PHE A 167 0.45 0.77 3.79
CA PHE A 167 0.78 1.41 2.53
C PHE A 167 2.19 1.99 2.58
N LEU A 168 3.01 1.69 1.56
CA LEU A 168 4.33 2.28 1.38
C LEU A 168 4.33 3.15 0.12
N HIS A 169 4.73 4.40 0.26
CA HIS A 169 5.09 5.22 -0.88
C HIS A 169 6.58 5.06 -1.18
N LEU A 170 6.88 4.64 -2.39
CA LEU A 170 8.22 4.37 -2.89
C LEU A 170 8.74 5.59 -3.68
N PRO A 171 10.00 6.00 -3.47
CA PRO A 171 10.63 7.07 -4.23
C PRO A 171 11.00 6.62 -5.66
N ASP A 172 11.43 7.58 -6.49
CA ASP A 172 11.94 7.27 -7.81
C ASP A 172 13.20 6.37 -7.73
N ARG A 173 13.35 5.45 -8.70
CA ARG A 173 14.53 4.58 -8.76
C ARG A 173 15.84 5.33 -9.02
N GLY A 174 15.79 6.56 -9.51
CA GLY A 174 16.95 7.45 -9.60
C GLY A 174 17.37 8.05 -8.28
N ILE A 175 16.48 8.08 -7.28
CA ILE A 175 16.76 8.49 -5.89
C ILE A 175 17.19 7.28 -5.06
N MET A 176 16.44 6.17 -5.16
CA MET A 176 16.72 4.93 -4.43
C MET A 176 16.68 3.75 -5.41
N PRO A 177 17.79 3.03 -5.61
CA PRO A 177 17.83 1.87 -6.50
C PRO A 177 16.73 0.85 -6.19
N LEU A 178 16.22 0.17 -7.23
CA LEU A 178 15.17 -0.84 -7.09
C LEU A 178 15.52 -1.91 -6.04
N GLU A 179 16.78 -2.37 -6.02
CA GLU A 179 17.21 -3.42 -5.09
C GLU A 179 17.14 -2.97 -3.62
N ASP A 180 17.46 -1.71 -3.32
CA ASP A 180 17.36 -1.16 -1.97
C ASP A 180 15.88 -1.06 -1.54
N GLN A 181 14.98 -0.66 -2.46
CA GLN A 181 13.55 -0.64 -2.20
C GLN A 181 12.98 -2.05 -1.98
N LEU A 182 13.42 -3.03 -2.78
CA LEU A 182 13.05 -4.43 -2.62
C LEU A 182 13.44 -4.97 -1.23
N GLN A 183 14.63 -4.66 -0.73
CA GLN A 183 15.09 -5.10 0.59
C GLN A 183 14.14 -4.60 1.69
N VAL A 184 13.78 -3.32 1.67
CA VAL A 184 12.83 -2.75 2.65
C VAL A 184 11.45 -3.39 2.53
N VAL A 185 10.93 -3.56 1.30
CA VAL A 185 9.61 -4.17 1.09
C VAL A 185 9.59 -5.62 1.57
N VAL A 186 10.66 -6.39 1.34
CA VAL A 186 10.81 -7.77 1.85
C VAL A 186 10.79 -7.79 3.38
N GLU A 187 11.55 -6.92 4.02
CA GLU A 187 11.62 -6.82 5.48
C GLU A 187 10.24 -6.47 6.08
N ILE A 188 9.60 -5.45 5.57
CA ILE A 188 8.24 -5.06 5.99
C ILE A 188 7.24 -6.21 5.77
N SER A 189 7.30 -6.89 4.62
CA SER A 189 6.43 -8.03 4.33
C SER A 189 6.56 -9.14 5.36
N ARG A 190 7.80 -9.46 5.77
CA ARG A 190 8.06 -10.47 6.82
C ARG A 190 7.51 -10.05 8.17
N ILE A 191 7.71 -8.79 8.56
CA ILE A 191 7.18 -8.24 9.81
C ILE A 191 5.66 -8.33 9.83
N LEU A 192 4.98 -7.91 8.76
CA LEU A 192 3.52 -7.96 8.67
C LEU A 192 2.99 -9.39 8.73
N CYS A 193 3.69 -10.34 8.13
CA CYS A 193 3.36 -11.76 8.15
C CYS A 193 3.79 -12.51 9.43
N GLY A 194 4.42 -11.82 10.40
CA GLY A 194 4.90 -12.43 11.64
C GLY A 194 6.06 -13.41 11.47
N ILE A 195 6.84 -13.25 10.38
CA ILE A 195 8.05 -14.02 10.10
C ILE A 195 9.26 -13.15 10.50
N VAL A 196 9.83 -13.44 11.65
CA VAL A 196 11.02 -12.75 12.18
C VAL A 196 12.25 -13.61 11.97
#